data_508c4231c8d4a91d018dc29dbd58da98
#
_entry.id   508c4231c8d4a91d018dc29dbd58da98
#
_cell.length_a   1.000
_cell.length_b   1.000
_cell.length_c   1.000
_cell.angle_alpha   90.00
_cell.angle_beta   90.00
_cell.angle_gamma   90.00
#
_symmetry.space_group_name_H-M   'P 1'
#
loop_
_entity.id
_entity.type
_entity.pdbx_description
1 polymer ?
#
loop_
_entity_poly.entity_id
_entity_poly.type
_entity_poly.pdbx_seq_one_letter_code
_entity_poly.pdbx_strand_id
1 'polypeptide(L)'
;AQCLVGSEMCIRDRVTNPPIDSIREKIVTSTTVYLGKDGNVLEEKPENCKNLKINNPILTNTDLLKIKNMKVEGFKVETIPITYYKNTSIEKAIDHIFVEVDRAHREGANIIILSDRGVDENHVAIPSLLAVGAVQHYLVQTKKRTSMAVILESGEPRDVHHFATLLGYGASAINPYLAQESIQELIDLNMLDKDYYAAVDDYNNAIISGIVKIAAKMGISTIQSYQGAKIFEAIGINSDVINKYFTGTVSRIEGIGLKDIQEDVETLHSKAFDPLGLSTDTTLDSEGAHKMRSGKEEHLYNPQTIHLLQLAARTGDYNTFKEYTALVNKEEGVKNLRGLMDIKFPKKGINIDQVESVDSIVKRFKTGAMSYGSISKEAHETMAIAMNMLHGKSNSGEGGEDEDRLTVGADGLNRCSACLLYTSPSPRDTERSR
;
A
#
# COMPACT_ATOMS: atom_id res chain seq x y z
N ALA A 1 -25.49 16.60 2.24
CA ALA A 1 -25.94 17.14 3.54
C ALA A 1 -25.56 16.20 4.72
N GLN A 2 -25.64 14.88 4.56
CA GLN A 2 -25.26 13.93 5.61
C GLN A 2 -23.75 13.93 5.93
N CYS A 3 -22.91 14.35 5.01
CA CYS A 3 -21.47 14.50 5.25
C CYS A 3 -21.10 15.72 6.11
N LEU A 4 -21.99 16.68 6.24
CA LEU A 4 -21.76 17.88 7.05
C LEU A 4 -22.11 17.69 8.53
N VAL A 5 -22.92 16.69 8.85
CA VAL A 5 -23.33 16.35 10.24
C VAL A 5 -22.39 15.32 10.88
N GLY A 6 -21.56 14.68 10.08
CA GLY A 6 -20.69 13.60 10.51
C GLY A 6 -19.31 14.03 10.91
N SER A 7 -19.18 14.92 11.85
CA SER A 7 -17.93 15.09 12.56
C SER A 7 -16.84 15.97 11.91
N GLU A 8 -16.16 16.69 12.77
CA GLU A 8 -14.88 17.37 12.50
C GLU A 8 -13.85 16.47 11.80
N MET A 9 -13.95 15.15 11.95
CA MET A 9 -13.11 14.16 11.26
C MET A 9 -13.24 14.23 9.74
N CYS A 10 -14.46 14.42 9.21
CA CYS A 10 -14.68 14.57 7.76
C CYS A 10 -14.07 15.84 7.19
N ILE A 11 -13.97 16.90 8.00
CA ILE A 11 -13.36 18.17 7.61
C ILE A 11 -11.82 18.07 7.71
N ARG A 12 -11.33 17.36 8.69
CA ARG A 12 -9.88 17.23 8.96
C ARG A 12 -9.16 16.33 7.96
N ASP A 13 -9.78 15.24 7.52
CA ASP A 13 -9.17 14.19 6.71
C ASP A 13 -9.57 14.25 5.23
N ARG A 14 -10.33 15.27 4.82
CA ARG A 14 -10.78 15.44 3.44
C ARG A 14 -10.09 16.62 2.77
N VAL A 15 -9.86 16.43 1.48
CA VAL A 15 -9.44 17.53 0.60
C VAL A 15 -10.47 18.64 0.61
N THR A 16 -9.99 19.86 0.55
CA THR A 16 -10.85 21.06 0.57
C THR A 16 -11.56 21.32 -0.77
N ASN A 17 -11.07 20.71 -1.84
CA ASN A 17 -11.57 20.88 -3.20
C ASN A 17 -12.16 19.58 -3.73
N PRO A 18 -13.17 19.63 -4.59
CA PRO A 18 -13.66 18.44 -5.28
C PRO A 18 -12.57 17.83 -6.18
N PRO A 19 -12.63 16.53 -6.47
CA PRO A 19 -11.71 15.89 -7.39
C PRO A 19 -11.72 16.56 -8.77
N ILE A 20 -10.54 16.61 -9.38
CA ILE A 20 -10.35 17.07 -10.75
C ILE A 20 -10.82 15.97 -11.70
N ASP A 21 -11.54 16.36 -12.76
CA ASP A 21 -11.99 15.45 -13.81
C ASP A 21 -10.80 14.72 -14.46
N SER A 22 -10.91 13.40 -14.59
CA SER A 22 -9.88 12.54 -15.15
C SER A 22 -9.48 12.85 -16.60
N ILE A 23 -10.37 13.50 -17.35
CA ILE A 23 -10.09 13.97 -18.73
C ILE A 23 -9.17 15.19 -18.71
N ARG A 24 -9.33 16.06 -17.71
CA ARG A 24 -8.63 17.34 -17.59
C ARG A 24 -7.39 17.29 -16.70
N GLU A 25 -7.23 16.27 -15.88
CA GLU A 25 -6.16 16.19 -14.88
C GLU A 25 -4.76 16.47 -15.45
N LYS A 26 -4.45 15.96 -16.65
CA LYS A 26 -3.16 16.19 -17.31
C LYS A 26 -2.96 17.62 -17.80
N ILE A 27 -4.04 18.33 -18.10
CA ILE A 27 -4.01 19.69 -18.65
C ILE A 27 -3.88 20.72 -17.53
N VAL A 28 -4.62 20.51 -16.43
CA VAL A 28 -4.73 21.52 -15.36
C VAL A 28 -3.74 21.30 -14.23
N THR A 29 -3.13 20.10 -14.11
CA THR A 29 -2.18 19.81 -13.03
C THR A 29 -0.76 20.19 -13.42
N SER A 30 -0.18 21.11 -12.64
CA SER A 30 1.23 21.47 -12.78
C SER A 30 2.12 20.59 -11.89
N THR A 31 3.10 19.94 -12.53
CA THR A 31 4.14 19.16 -11.84
C THR A 31 5.43 19.98 -11.61
N THR A 32 5.44 21.24 -12.03
CA THR A 32 6.59 22.14 -11.88
C THR A 32 6.93 22.35 -10.41
N VAL A 33 8.22 22.25 -10.11
CA VAL A 33 8.77 22.49 -8.75
C VAL A 33 9.85 23.58 -8.84
N TYR A 34 9.94 24.38 -7.79
CA TYR A 34 10.98 25.38 -7.61
C TYR A 34 11.88 24.96 -6.44
N LEU A 35 13.18 24.93 -6.68
CA LEU A 35 14.18 24.53 -5.70
C LEU A 35 15.03 25.74 -5.31
N GLY A 36 15.24 25.93 -4.03
CA GLY A 36 16.05 27.01 -3.50
C GLY A 36 15.47 27.61 -2.24
N LYS A 37 15.70 28.89 -2.07
CA LYS A 37 15.20 29.67 -0.93
C LYS A 37 13.98 30.47 -1.36
N ASP A 38 12.83 30.22 -0.71
CA ASP A 38 11.60 30.98 -1.01
C ASP A 38 11.64 32.40 -0.44
N GLY A 39 12.45 32.66 0.57
CA GLY A 39 12.52 33.95 1.21
C GLY A 39 11.30 34.29 2.08
N ASN A 40 11.15 35.58 2.39
CA ASN A 40 9.98 36.08 3.09
C ASN A 40 8.93 36.57 2.09
N VAL A 41 7.84 35.84 1.94
CA VAL A 41 6.73 36.17 1.02
C VAL A 41 6.03 37.50 1.32
N LEU A 42 6.21 38.04 2.53
CA LEU A 42 5.68 39.36 2.91
C LEU A 42 6.57 40.51 2.50
N GLU A 43 7.76 40.21 1.97
CA GLU A 43 8.73 41.21 1.49
C GLU A 43 8.92 41.02 -0.02
N GLU A 44 8.53 42.01 -0.81
CA GLU A 44 8.73 42.02 -2.27
C GLU A 44 10.19 42.30 -2.61
N LYS A 45 11.00 41.23 -2.68
CA LYS A 45 12.42 41.32 -3.03
C LYS A 45 12.74 40.47 -4.26
N PRO A 46 13.55 40.99 -5.22
CA PRO A 46 13.95 40.18 -6.40
C PRO A 46 14.63 38.86 -6.05
N GLU A 47 15.36 38.83 -4.93
CA GLU A 47 16.06 37.65 -4.45
C GLU A 47 15.13 36.48 -4.12
N ASN A 48 13.88 36.77 -3.74
CA ASN A 48 12.88 35.75 -3.45
C ASN A 48 12.42 34.98 -4.70
N CYS A 49 12.70 35.52 -5.90
CA CYS A 49 12.40 34.88 -7.18
C CYS A 49 13.56 34.05 -7.73
N LYS A 50 14.69 34.00 -7.03
CA LYS A 50 15.89 33.28 -7.47
C LYS A 50 15.80 31.79 -7.09
N ASN A 51 14.98 31.05 -7.87
CA ASN A 51 14.75 29.63 -7.67
C ASN A 51 15.07 28.83 -8.93
N LEU A 52 15.58 27.61 -8.76
CA LEU A 52 15.78 26.66 -9.85
C LEU A 52 14.44 26.01 -10.20
N LYS A 53 13.94 26.28 -11.40
CA LYS A 53 12.70 25.66 -11.91
C LYS A 53 13.02 24.31 -12.55
N ILE A 54 12.33 23.27 -12.12
CA ILE A 54 12.32 21.94 -12.72
C ILE A 54 10.90 21.57 -13.16
N ASN A 55 10.78 20.81 -14.26
CA ASN A 55 9.49 20.51 -14.88
C ASN A 55 8.66 19.49 -14.09
N ASN A 56 9.34 18.60 -13.35
CA ASN A 56 8.69 17.61 -12.51
C ASN A 56 9.61 17.22 -11.33
N PRO A 57 9.07 16.64 -10.27
CA PRO A 57 9.82 16.30 -9.05
C PRO A 57 10.68 15.03 -9.17
N ILE A 58 10.62 14.27 -10.27
CA ILE A 58 11.39 13.04 -10.43
C ILE A 58 12.63 13.33 -11.27
N LEU A 59 13.78 13.22 -10.63
CA LEU A 59 15.06 13.55 -11.26
C LEU A 59 15.73 12.31 -11.86
N THR A 60 16.29 12.47 -13.03
CA THR A 60 17.24 11.48 -13.56
C THR A 60 18.58 11.59 -12.82
N ASN A 61 19.41 10.54 -12.90
CA ASN A 61 20.78 10.57 -12.34
C ASN A 61 21.58 11.75 -12.94
N THR A 62 21.40 12.03 -14.22
CA THR A 62 22.06 13.15 -14.90
C THR A 62 21.59 14.51 -14.38
N ASP A 63 20.28 14.67 -14.12
CA ASP A 63 19.75 15.94 -13.60
C ASP A 63 20.21 16.19 -12.17
N LEU A 64 20.21 15.16 -11.34
CA LEU A 64 20.75 15.29 -9.98
C LEU A 64 22.23 15.66 -10.00
N LEU A 65 23.04 15.07 -10.90
CA LEU A 65 24.46 15.38 -11.04
C LEU A 65 24.68 16.83 -11.47
N LYS A 66 23.84 17.36 -12.36
CA LYS A 66 23.87 18.79 -12.73
C LYS A 66 23.59 19.70 -11.54
N ILE A 67 22.60 19.31 -10.68
CA ILE A 67 22.28 20.07 -9.46
C ILE A 67 23.45 20.00 -8.47
N LYS A 68 24.01 18.82 -8.20
CA LYS A 68 25.17 18.64 -7.32
C LYS A 68 26.38 19.50 -7.71
N ASN A 69 26.62 19.64 -9.01
CA ASN A 69 27.76 20.36 -9.56
C ASN A 69 27.45 21.80 -9.96
N MET A 70 26.28 22.31 -9.61
CA MET A 70 25.84 23.64 -9.99
C MET A 70 26.74 24.74 -9.37
N LYS A 71 27.31 25.59 -10.19
CA LYS A 71 28.15 26.73 -9.79
C LYS A 71 27.49 28.05 -10.21
N VAL A 72 26.24 28.21 -9.84
CA VAL A 72 25.45 29.41 -10.14
C VAL A 72 25.36 30.26 -8.86
N GLU A 73 25.68 31.55 -8.99
CA GLU A 73 25.61 32.49 -7.88
C GLU A 73 24.20 32.50 -7.26
N GLY A 74 24.13 32.39 -5.93
CA GLY A 74 22.89 32.33 -5.17
C GLY A 74 22.38 30.91 -4.93
N PHE A 75 23.03 29.88 -5.45
CA PHE A 75 22.75 28.48 -5.12
C PHE A 75 23.95 27.83 -4.45
N LYS A 76 23.70 27.19 -3.33
CA LYS A 76 24.65 26.31 -2.66
C LYS A 76 23.97 25.00 -2.34
N VAL A 77 24.52 23.92 -2.88
CA VAL A 77 24.00 22.56 -2.72
C VAL A 77 24.90 21.79 -1.74
N GLU A 78 24.32 21.11 -0.78
CA GLU A 78 25.02 20.25 0.16
C GLU A 78 24.38 18.87 0.18
N THR A 79 25.21 17.82 0.16
CA THR A 79 24.74 16.44 0.25
C THR A 79 24.96 15.93 1.68
N ILE A 80 23.89 15.41 2.29
CA ILE A 80 23.88 14.88 3.66
C ILE A 80 23.58 13.39 3.55
N PRO A 81 24.51 12.52 4.00
CA PRO A 81 24.25 11.08 4.01
C PRO A 81 23.15 10.75 5.03
N ILE A 82 22.25 9.87 4.64
CA ILE A 82 21.24 9.29 5.54
C ILE A 82 21.56 7.82 5.84
N THR A 83 22.84 7.51 5.89
CA THR A 83 23.35 6.21 6.31
C THR A 83 23.90 6.30 7.73
N TYR A 84 23.84 5.21 8.47
CA TYR A 84 24.39 5.11 9.81
C TYR A 84 25.17 3.82 9.99
N TYR A 85 26.10 3.85 10.92
CA TYR A 85 26.95 2.68 11.21
C TYR A 85 26.14 1.59 11.92
N LYS A 86 26.23 0.36 11.46
CA LYS A 86 25.57 -0.81 12.05
C LYS A 86 25.82 -0.87 13.57
N ASN A 87 24.79 -1.23 14.33
CA ASN A 87 24.79 -1.20 15.80
C ASN A 87 24.78 0.21 16.45
N THR A 88 24.60 1.25 15.68
CA THR A 88 24.29 2.59 16.21
C THR A 88 22.77 2.77 16.29
N SER A 89 22.26 3.46 17.29
CA SER A 89 20.83 3.78 17.36
C SER A 89 20.41 4.68 16.19
N ILE A 90 19.36 4.28 15.49
CA ILE A 90 18.76 5.05 14.38
C ILE A 90 18.32 6.44 14.87
N GLU A 91 17.88 6.57 16.12
CA GLU A 91 17.52 7.86 16.71
C GLU A 91 18.72 8.82 16.77
N LYS A 92 19.88 8.34 17.22
CA LYS A 92 21.11 9.14 17.23
C LYS A 92 21.58 9.49 15.82
N ALA A 93 21.37 8.60 14.88
CA ALA A 93 21.68 8.86 13.47
C ALA A 93 20.81 9.96 12.89
N ILE A 94 19.52 9.99 13.20
CA ILE A 94 18.61 11.08 12.82
C ILE A 94 19.01 12.40 13.50
N ASP A 95 19.37 12.39 14.78
CA ASP A 95 19.84 13.57 15.48
C ASP A 95 21.14 14.13 14.83
N HIS A 96 22.01 13.26 14.33
CA HIS A 96 23.21 13.68 13.60
C HIS A 96 22.84 14.35 12.26
N ILE A 97 21.83 13.86 11.55
CA ILE A 97 21.32 14.53 10.33
C ILE A 97 20.90 15.96 10.66
N PHE A 98 20.24 16.20 11.78
CA PHE A 98 19.84 17.56 12.17
C PHE A 98 21.04 18.49 12.39
N VAL A 99 22.12 17.97 12.96
CA VAL A 99 23.37 18.73 13.11
C VAL A 99 23.98 19.10 11.77
N GLU A 100 23.99 18.15 10.81
CA GLU A 100 24.49 18.39 9.46
C GLU A 100 23.59 19.38 8.68
N VAL A 101 22.29 19.29 8.81
CA VAL A 101 21.33 20.26 8.25
C VAL A 101 21.60 21.67 8.79
N ASP A 102 21.87 21.79 10.10
CA ASP A 102 22.19 23.07 10.72
C ASP A 102 23.54 23.63 10.25
N ARG A 103 24.52 22.76 10.07
CA ARG A 103 25.81 23.12 9.49
C ARG A 103 25.61 23.64 8.07
N ALA A 104 24.94 22.89 7.21
CA ALA A 104 24.66 23.27 5.83
C ALA A 104 23.92 24.62 5.76
N HIS A 105 22.92 24.83 6.60
CA HIS A 105 22.20 26.11 6.65
C HIS A 105 23.09 27.29 7.06
N ARG A 106 23.93 27.13 8.10
CA ARG A 106 24.87 28.17 8.55
C ARG A 106 25.90 28.51 7.46
N GLU A 107 26.29 27.53 6.65
CA GLU A 107 27.18 27.70 5.53
C GLU A 107 26.52 28.30 4.28
N GLY A 108 25.19 28.53 4.34
CA GLY A 108 24.42 29.19 3.27
C GLY A 108 23.88 28.23 2.21
N ALA A 109 23.82 26.93 2.50
CA ALA A 109 23.16 25.99 1.61
C ALA A 109 21.65 26.29 1.54
N ASN A 110 21.10 26.29 0.33
CA ASN A 110 19.67 26.47 0.07
C ASN A 110 19.04 25.28 -0.68
N ILE A 111 19.86 24.30 -1.02
CA ILE A 111 19.41 22.98 -1.50
C ILE A 111 20.19 21.93 -0.70
N ILE A 112 19.50 21.04 -0.03
CA ILE A 112 20.11 19.87 0.61
C ILE A 112 19.66 18.61 -0.12
N ILE A 113 20.59 17.68 -0.28
CA ILE A 113 20.32 16.36 -0.87
C ILE A 113 20.53 15.32 0.22
N LEU A 114 19.45 14.68 0.65
CA LEU A 114 19.51 13.52 1.53
C LEU A 114 19.83 12.30 0.68
N SER A 115 20.93 11.62 0.96
CA SER A 115 21.41 10.52 0.12
C SER A 115 21.66 9.26 0.91
N ASP A 116 21.12 8.13 0.45
CA ASP A 116 21.45 6.79 0.96
C ASP A 116 22.56 6.11 0.16
N ARG A 117 23.15 6.78 -0.81
CA ARG A 117 24.35 6.26 -1.49
C ARG A 117 25.48 6.11 -0.47
N GLY A 118 26.18 5.01 -0.53
CA GLY A 118 27.21 4.64 0.42
C GLY A 118 26.76 3.60 1.43
N VAL A 119 25.61 2.96 1.18
CA VAL A 119 25.25 1.71 1.86
C VAL A 119 26.29 0.65 1.51
N ASP A 120 26.87 0.03 2.52
CA ASP A 120 27.84 -1.05 2.43
C ASP A 120 27.63 -2.05 3.58
N GLU A 121 28.50 -3.00 3.75
CA GLU A 121 28.41 -4.03 4.80
C GLU A 121 28.26 -3.46 6.23
N ASN A 122 28.74 -2.25 6.48
CA ASN A 122 28.77 -1.59 7.78
C ASN A 122 27.83 -0.40 7.89
N HIS A 123 27.40 0.16 6.78
CA HIS A 123 26.54 1.33 6.72
C HIS A 123 25.13 0.98 6.25
N VAL A 124 24.16 1.21 7.10
CA VAL A 124 22.75 0.93 6.91
C VAL A 124 22.02 2.22 6.54
N ALA A 125 21.10 2.18 5.58
CA ALA A 125 20.30 3.35 5.25
C ALA A 125 19.19 3.57 6.30
N ILE A 126 18.98 4.84 6.69
CA ILE A 126 17.75 5.24 7.37
C ILE A 126 16.60 5.19 6.35
N PRO A 127 15.42 4.62 6.68
CA PRO A 127 14.29 4.64 5.76
C PRO A 127 14.03 6.04 5.20
N SER A 128 13.96 6.14 3.89
CA SER A 128 13.94 7.43 3.19
C SER A 128 12.77 8.31 3.62
N LEU A 129 11.59 7.73 3.84
CA LEU A 129 10.42 8.45 4.33
C LEU A 129 10.63 8.98 5.76
N LEU A 130 11.26 8.19 6.62
CA LEU A 130 11.59 8.62 7.99
C LEU A 130 12.58 9.77 7.99
N ALA A 131 13.63 9.70 7.16
CA ALA A 131 14.62 10.76 7.03
C ALA A 131 14.01 12.07 6.49
N VAL A 132 13.20 11.98 5.43
CA VAL A 132 12.51 13.15 4.85
C VAL A 132 11.53 13.75 5.84
N GLY A 133 10.68 12.95 6.48
CA GLY A 133 9.71 13.41 7.46
C GLY A 133 10.37 14.08 8.66
N ALA A 134 11.43 13.48 9.19
CA ALA A 134 12.21 14.01 10.31
C ALA A 134 12.85 15.36 9.96
N VAL A 135 13.54 15.45 8.81
CA VAL A 135 14.20 16.70 8.37
C VAL A 135 13.17 17.78 8.07
N GLN A 136 12.08 17.46 7.38
CA GLN A 136 11.00 18.40 7.11
C GLN A 136 10.43 18.98 8.40
N HIS A 137 10.12 18.12 9.38
CA HIS A 137 9.59 18.56 10.66
C HIS A 137 10.61 19.43 11.43
N TYR A 138 11.87 19.01 11.46
CA TYR A 138 12.96 19.78 12.08
C TYR A 138 13.13 21.18 11.46
N LEU A 139 13.10 21.28 10.12
CA LEU A 139 13.18 22.55 9.40
C LEU A 139 11.99 23.47 9.72
N VAL A 140 10.79 22.91 9.88
CA VAL A 140 9.60 23.68 10.29
C VAL A 140 9.74 24.18 11.72
N GLN A 141 10.12 23.31 12.67
CA GLN A 141 10.29 23.67 14.09
C GLN A 141 11.38 24.75 14.28
N THR A 142 12.47 24.65 13.53
CA THR A 142 13.58 25.59 13.62
C THR A 142 13.40 26.82 12.71
N LYS A 143 12.24 26.97 12.03
CA LYS A 143 11.90 28.09 11.14
C LYS A 143 12.87 28.24 9.95
N LYS A 144 13.43 27.15 9.47
CA LYS A 144 14.38 27.11 8.33
C LYS A 144 13.75 26.56 7.05
N ARG A 145 12.51 26.08 7.09
CA ARG A 145 11.89 25.36 5.95
C ARG A 145 11.85 26.19 4.67
N THR A 146 11.57 27.49 4.75
CA THR A 146 11.55 28.39 3.60
C THR A 146 12.94 28.78 3.09
N SER A 147 13.99 28.40 3.80
CA SER A 147 15.38 28.71 3.41
C SER A 147 16.02 27.58 2.60
N MET A 148 15.43 26.40 2.58
CA MET A 148 16.09 25.20 2.03
C MET A 148 15.08 24.30 1.30
N ALA A 149 15.43 23.89 0.07
CA ALA A 149 14.75 22.79 -0.63
C ALA A 149 15.39 21.46 -0.23
N VAL A 150 14.58 20.42 -0.11
CA VAL A 150 15.01 19.07 0.26
C VAL A 150 14.86 18.13 -0.93
N ILE A 151 15.96 17.66 -1.48
CA ILE A 151 15.99 16.61 -2.50
C ILE A 151 16.33 15.28 -1.82
N LEU A 152 15.69 14.22 -2.25
CA LEU A 152 16.02 12.86 -1.84
C LEU A 152 16.70 12.11 -2.99
N GLU A 153 17.87 11.54 -2.72
CA GLU A 153 18.56 10.56 -3.57
C GLU A 153 18.51 9.22 -2.85
N SER A 154 17.69 8.29 -3.33
CA SER A 154 17.46 7.03 -2.60
C SER A 154 17.21 5.84 -3.53
N GLY A 155 17.65 4.68 -3.07
CA GLY A 155 17.38 3.39 -3.69
C GLY A 155 16.01 2.80 -3.35
N GLU A 156 15.29 3.33 -2.37
CA GLU A 156 14.01 2.76 -1.92
C GLU A 156 12.82 3.05 -2.83
N PRO A 157 12.60 4.29 -3.34
CA PRO A 157 11.39 4.61 -4.10
C PRO A 157 11.39 3.96 -5.47
N ARG A 158 10.32 3.21 -5.77
CA ARG A 158 10.18 2.46 -7.03
C ARG A 158 8.76 2.44 -7.60
N ASP A 159 7.73 2.69 -6.82
CA ASP A 159 6.35 2.79 -7.29
C ASP A 159 5.68 4.12 -6.90
N VAL A 160 4.52 4.40 -7.50
CA VAL A 160 3.82 5.68 -7.35
C VAL A 160 3.55 6.04 -5.88
N HIS A 161 3.20 5.08 -5.05
CA HIS A 161 2.89 5.33 -3.63
C HIS A 161 4.11 5.83 -2.86
N HIS A 162 5.30 5.27 -3.12
CA HIS A 162 6.54 5.71 -2.50
C HIS A 162 6.82 7.19 -2.81
N PHE A 163 6.69 7.59 -4.08
CA PHE A 163 6.89 8.98 -4.49
C PHE A 163 5.83 9.91 -3.91
N ALA A 164 4.57 9.48 -3.92
CA ALA A 164 3.48 10.26 -3.36
C ALA A 164 3.69 10.55 -1.86
N THR A 165 4.08 9.55 -1.07
CA THR A 165 4.36 9.72 0.35
C THR A 165 5.57 10.62 0.60
N LEU A 166 6.67 10.42 -0.11
CA LEU A 166 7.88 11.25 0.01
C LEU A 166 7.61 12.73 -0.30
N LEU A 167 6.89 13.02 -1.39
CA LEU A 167 6.47 14.38 -1.72
C LEU A 167 5.52 14.94 -0.67
N GLY A 168 4.53 14.15 -0.24
CA GLY A 168 3.57 14.53 0.78
C GLY A 168 4.17 14.83 2.15
N TYR A 169 5.33 14.26 2.45
CA TYR A 169 6.10 14.56 3.67
C TYR A 169 7.22 15.57 3.49
N GLY A 170 7.36 16.18 2.31
CA GLY A 170 8.14 17.39 2.12
C GLY A 170 9.39 17.28 1.27
N ALA A 171 9.62 16.14 0.60
CA ALA A 171 10.63 16.10 -0.46
C ALA A 171 10.22 17.07 -1.59
N SER A 172 11.15 17.91 -2.01
CA SER A 172 10.92 18.83 -3.12
C SER A 172 11.14 18.13 -4.46
N ALA A 173 12.12 17.23 -4.52
CA ALA A 173 12.37 16.36 -5.67
C ALA A 173 13.00 15.04 -5.20
N ILE A 174 12.93 14.02 -6.05
CA ILE A 174 13.37 12.66 -5.73
C ILE A 174 14.16 12.11 -6.91
N ASN A 175 15.33 11.55 -6.65
CA ASN A 175 16.07 10.75 -7.59
C ASN A 175 16.05 9.28 -7.16
N PRO A 176 15.30 8.41 -7.86
CA PRO A 176 15.21 6.98 -7.57
C PRO A 176 16.36 6.24 -8.28
N TYR A 177 17.58 6.47 -7.86
CA TYR A 177 18.75 6.00 -8.61
C TYR A 177 18.77 4.50 -8.85
N LEU A 178 18.40 3.70 -7.84
CA LEU A 178 18.45 2.24 -7.96
C LEU A 178 17.39 1.72 -8.93
N ALA A 179 16.18 2.32 -8.93
CA ALA A 179 15.15 1.95 -9.89
C ALA A 179 15.60 2.25 -11.34
N GLN A 180 16.29 3.38 -11.56
CA GLN A 180 16.83 3.72 -12.87
C GLN A 180 18.01 2.81 -13.25
N GLU A 181 18.89 2.48 -12.32
CA GLU A 181 19.99 1.55 -12.55
C GLU A 181 19.49 0.12 -12.82
N SER A 182 18.42 -0.33 -12.17
CA SER A 182 17.78 -1.63 -12.43
C SER A 182 17.19 -1.72 -13.85
N ILE A 183 16.76 -0.60 -14.45
CA ILE A 183 16.33 -0.56 -15.84
C ILE A 183 17.51 -0.87 -16.77
N GLN A 184 18.70 -0.34 -16.46
CA GLN A 184 19.91 -0.66 -17.24
C GLN A 184 20.25 -2.15 -17.14
N GLU A 185 20.15 -2.74 -15.97
CA GLU A 185 20.39 -4.17 -15.77
C GLU A 185 19.42 -5.03 -16.60
N LEU A 186 18.12 -4.68 -16.65
CA LEU A 186 17.15 -5.37 -17.49
C LEU A 186 17.50 -5.30 -18.99
N ILE A 187 18.05 -4.18 -19.44
CA ILE A 187 18.52 -4.02 -20.83
C ILE A 187 19.76 -4.90 -21.06
N ASP A 188 20.73 -4.86 -20.16
CA ASP A 188 21.96 -5.64 -20.26
C ASP A 188 21.70 -7.15 -20.24
N LEU A 189 20.68 -7.60 -19.51
CA LEU A 189 20.21 -8.98 -19.48
C LEU A 189 19.32 -9.37 -20.68
N ASN A 190 19.09 -8.46 -21.64
CA ASN A 190 18.18 -8.64 -22.77
C ASN A 190 16.73 -8.97 -22.36
N MET A 191 16.30 -8.53 -21.19
CA MET A 191 14.92 -8.65 -20.71
C MET A 191 14.07 -7.45 -21.14
N LEU A 192 14.67 -6.35 -21.50
CA LEU A 192 14.03 -5.15 -22.01
C LEU A 192 14.75 -4.67 -23.28
N ASP A 193 14.09 -4.75 -24.44
CA ASP A 193 14.60 -4.26 -25.72
C ASP A 193 14.21 -2.78 -25.92
N LYS A 194 14.96 -1.88 -25.30
CA LYS A 194 14.74 -0.44 -25.38
C LYS A 194 16.02 0.34 -25.06
N ASP A 195 16.12 1.54 -25.65
CA ASP A 195 17.16 2.50 -25.24
C ASP A 195 16.99 2.90 -23.76
N TYR A 196 18.10 2.98 -23.04
CA TYR A 196 18.10 3.30 -21.62
C TYR A 196 17.40 4.61 -21.28
N TYR A 197 17.73 5.69 -22.00
CA TYR A 197 17.14 6.99 -21.71
C TYR A 197 15.65 7.01 -21.98
N ALA A 198 15.22 6.38 -23.07
CA ALA A 198 13.82 6.24 -23.39
C ALA A 198 13.07 5.36 -22.36
N ALA A 199 13.70 4.33 -21.83
CA ALA A 199 13.12 3.47 -20.80
C ALA A 199 12.99 4.19 -19.44
N VAL A 200 14.01 4.97 -19.06
CA VAL A 200 13.97 5.83 -17.85
C VAL A 200 12.90 6.91 -17.98
N ASP A 201 12.77 7.53 -19.15
CA ASP A 201 11.72 8.53 -19.39
C ASP A 201 10.32 7.92 -19.30
N ASP A 202 10.10 6.71 -19.81
CA ASP A 202 8.83 6.01 -19.68
C ASP A 202 8.49 5.69 -18.22
N TYR A 203 9.48 5.20 -17.46
CA TYR A 203 9.33 4.95 -16.03
C TYR A 203 8.96 6.24 -15.28
N ASN A 204 9.72 7.32 -15.50
CA ASN A 204 9.45 8.60 -14.86
C ASN A 204 8.08 9.15 -15.23
N ASN A 205 7.68 9.05 -16.51
CA ASN A 205 6.36 9.48 -16.98
C ASN A 205 5.22 8.65 -16.38
N ALA A 206 5.41 7.35 -16.17
CA ALA A 206 4.44 6.49 -15.48
C ALA A 206 4.26 6.93 -14.03
N ILE A 207 5.35 7.18 -13.30
CA ILE A 207 5.31 7.70 -11.93
C ILE A 207 4.61 9.06 -11.87
N ILE A 208 4.99 9.99 -12.73
CA ILE A 208 4.36 11.33 -12.78
C ILE A 208 2.87 11.24 -13.09
N SER A 209 2.48 10.38 -14.02
CA SER A 209 1.05 10.17 -14.33
C SER A 209 0.28 9.65 -13.12
N GLY A 210 0.88 8.76 -12.33
CA GLY A 210 0.31 8.28 -11.08
C GLY A 210 0.18 9.36 -10.02
N ILE A 211 1.21 10.20 -9.85
CA ILE A 211 1.20 11.34 -8.92
C ILE A 211 0.12 12.35 -9.32
N VAL A 212 0.01 12.69 -10.61
CA VAL A 212 -1.03 13.57 -11.14
C VAL A 212 -2.42 13.02 -10.81
N LYS A 213 -2.62 11.71 -10.98
CA LYS A 213 -3.89 11.05 -10.63
C LYS A 213 -4.21 11.15 -9.14
N ILE A 214 -3.23 10.94 -8.26
CA ILE A 214 -3.40 11.08 -6.80
C ILE A 214 -3.77 12.52 -6.45
N ALA A 215 -3.00 13.50 -6.95
CA ALA A 215 -3.28 14.92 -6.73
C ALA A 215 -4.66 15.32 -7.25
N ALA A 216 -5.04 14.86 -8.44
CA ALA A 216 -6.36 15.11 -9.04
C ALA A 216 -7.51 14.57 -8.19
N LYS A 217 -7.38 13.36 -7.64
CA LYS A 217 -8.39 12.79 -6.72
C LYS A 217 -8.54 13.61 -5.44
N MET A 218 -7.48 14.28 -5.00
CA MET A 218 -7.49 15.16 -3.84
C MET A 218 -7.89 16.60 -4.18
N GLY A 219 -8.18 16.91 -5.44
CA GLY A 219 -8.51 18.24 -5.89
C GLY A 219 -7.33 19.22 -5.91
N ILE A 220 -6.11 18.71 -5.97
CA ILE A 220 -4.87 19.50 -5.97
C ILE A 220 -4.35 19.61 -7.40
N SER A 221 -4.20 20.85 -7.88
CA SER A 221 -3.77 21.15 -9.25
C SER A 221 -2.28 21.57 -9.37
N THR A 222 -1.57 21.69 -8.27
CA THR A 222 -0.12 22.00 -8.28
C THR A 222 0.62 21.08 -7.35
N ILE A 223 1.73 20.50 -7.80
CA ILE A 223 2.52 19.60 -6.97
C ILE A 223 3.10 20.32 -5.74
N GLN A 224 3.36 21.61 -5.82
CA GLN A 224 3.81 22.39 -4.67
C GLN A 224 2.80 22.43 -3.53
N SER A 225 1.51 22.45 -3.82
CA SER A 225 0.46 22.37 -2.79
C SER A 225 0.31 20.97 -2.21
N TYR A 226 0.79 19.94 -2.91
CA TYR A 226 0.85 18.59 -2.44
C TYR A 226 2.05 18.34 -1.51
N GLN A 227 3.17 19.01 -1.77
CA GLN A 227 4.40 18.85 -1.00
C GLN A 227 4.21 19.28 0.45
N GLY A 228 4.53 18.38 1.38
CA GLY A 228 4.38 18.62 2.82
C GLY A 228 2.94 18.68 3.33
N ALA A 229 1.94 18.35 2.52
CA ALA A 229 0.53 18.39 2.90
C ALA A 229 0.15 17.30 3.91
N LYS A 230 0.92 16.20 4.02
CA LYS A 230 0.74 15.10 4.98
C LYS A 230 -0.66 14.48 4.95
N ILE A 231 -1.25 14.32 3.77
CA ILE A 231 -2.61 13.83 3.55
C ILE A 231 -2.64 12.30 3.58
N PHE A 232 -2.10 11.73 4.64
CA PHE A 232 -2.00 10.28 4.83
C PHE A 232 -2.47 9.90 6.22
N GLU A 233 -2.81 8.64 6.40
CA GLU A 233 -3.07 8.02 7.69
C GLU A 233 -1.97 6.98 7.97
N ALA A 234 -1.39 7.01 9.15
CA ALA A 234 -0.45 5.99 9.60
C ALA A 234 -1.23 4.81 10.19
N ILE A 235 -0.82 3.61 9.82
CA ILE A 235 -1.41 2.35 10.29
C ILE A 235 -0.30 1.48 10.85
N GLY A 236 -0.41 1.11 12.14
CA GLY A 236 0.54 0.21 12.78
C GLY A 236 1.88 0.87 13.13
N ILE A 237 1.93 2.19 13.31
CA ILE A 237 3.10 2.93 13.79
C ILE A 237 2.74 3.62 15.11
N ASN A 238 3.63 3.49 16.10
CA ASN A 238 3.45 4.04 17.44
C ASN A 238 3.35 5.58 17.40
N SER A 239 2.50 6.12 18.26
CA SER A 239 2.27 7.57 18.37
C SER A 239 3.54 8.37 18.72
N ASP A 240 4.51 7.78 19.41
CA ASP A 240 5.79 8.46 19.71
C ASP A 240 6.58 8.74 18.43
N VAL A 241 6.63 7.78 17.49
CA VAL A 241 7.26 7.97 16.17
C VAL A 241 6.50 9.00 15.35
N ILE A 242 5.17 8.91 15.35
CA ILE A 242 4.30 9.84 14.60
C ILE A 242 4.48 11.27 15.12
N ASN A 243 4.38 11.47 16.42
CA ASN A 243 4.48 12.80 17.02
C ASN A 243 5.85 13.43 16.81
N LYS A 244 6.92 12.62 16.82
CA LYS A 244 8.29 13.10 16.70
C LYS A 244 8.71 13.41 15.25
N TYR A 245 8.33 12.55 14.29
CA TYR A 245 8.85 12.61 12.91
C TYR A 245 7.79 12.89 11.85
N PHE A 246 6.54 12.58 12.14
CA PHE A 246 5.40 12.70 11.21
C PHE A 246 4.26 13.54 11.81
N THR A 247 4.61 14.53 12.61
CA THR A 247 3.67 15.37 13.36
C THR A 247 2.50 15.85 12.51
N GLY A 248 1.29 15.67 13.05
CA GLY A 248 0.05 16.02 12.36
C GLY A 248 -0.53 14.92 11.46
N THR A 249 0.17 13.79 11.32
CA THR A 249 -0.39 12.61 10.65
C THR A 249 -1.38 11.90 11.57
N VAL A 250 -2.56 11.57 11.03
CA VAL A 250 -3.58 10.81 11.77
C VAL A 250 -3.12 9.36 11.92
N SER A 251 -3.17 8.85 13.15
CA SER A 251 -2.95 7.43 13.45
C SER A 251 -4.06 6.94 14.38
N ARG A 252 -4.76 5.89 13.97
CA ARG A 252 -5.84 5.26 14.75
C ARG A 252 -5.46 3.89 15.25
N ILE A 253 -4.39 3.32 14.73
CA ILE A 253 -3.89 1.99 15.05
C ILE A 253 -2.43 2.11 15.45
N GLU A 254 -2.16 1.89 16.72
CA GLU A 254 -0.80 1.82 17.25
C GLU A 254 -0.07 0.58 16.70
N GLY A 255 1.25 0.57 16.83
CA GLY A 255 2.06 -0.53 16.36
C GLY A 255 3.53 -0.38 16.71
N ILE A 256 4.38 -0.58 15.70
CA ILE A 256 5.84 -0.61 15.85
C ILE A 256 6.42 0.74 16.25
N GLY A 257 7.43 0.70 17.10
CA GLY A 257 8.25 1.86 17.49
C GLY A 257 9.49 2.02 16.62
N LEU A 258 10.29 3.03 16.97
CA LEU A 258 11.53 3.33 16.22
C LEU A 258 12.55 2.19 16.30
N LYS A 259 12.56 1.45 17.41
CA LYS A 259 13.45 0.30 17.59
C LYS A 259 13.09 -0.86 16.67
N ASP A 260 11.79 -1.13 16.53
CA ASP A 260 11.31 -2.18 15.63
C ASP A 260 11.60 -1.84 14.17
N ILE A 261 11.45 -0.55 13.80
CA ILE A 261 11.84 -0.04 12.46
C ILE A 261 13.34 -0.27 12.22
N GLN A 262 14.17 -0.02 13.23
CA GLN A 262 15.60 -0.29 13.13
C GLN A 262 15.89 -1.78 12.92
N GLU A 263 15.26 -2.66 13.69
CA GLU A 263 15.43 -4.11 13.58
C GLU A 263 15.02 -4.62 12.19
N ASP A 264 13.92 -4.12 11.63
CA ASP A 264 13.46 -4.45 10.28
C ASP A 264 14.48 -4.04 9.22
N VAL A 265 14.98 -2.81 9.29
CA VAL A 265 15.96 -2.28 8.35
C VAL A 265 17.29 -3.04 8.43
N GLU A 266 17.78 -3.31 9.64
CA GLU A 266 19.04 -4.07 9.85
C GLU A 266 18.89 -5.53 9.40
N THR A 267 17.70 -6.11 9.53
CA THR A 267 17.40 -7.44 9.02
C THR A 267 17.45 -7.48 7.49
N LEU A 268 16.81 -6.52 6.81
CA LEU A 268 16.87 -6.41 5.35
C LEU A 268 18.31 -6.15 4.87
N HIS A 269 19.03 -5.26 5.53
CA HIS A 269 20.43 -4.98 5.24
C HIS A 269 21.31 -6.23 5.38
N SER A 270 21.10 -6.99 6.44
CA SER A 270 21.89 -8.23 6.69
C SER A 270 21.61 -9.31 5.65
N LYS A 271 20.41 -9.36 5.08
CA LYS A 271 20.09 -10.25 3.94
C LYS A 271 20.82 -9.82 2.67
N ALA A 272 20.91 -8.51 2.42
CA ALA A 272 21.56 -7.97 1.22
C ALA A 272 23.08 -8.08 1.29
N PHE A 273 23.67 -7.89 2.48
CA PHE A 273 25.10 -7.94 2.75
C PHE A 273 25.44 -9.14 3.63
N ASP A 274 25.20 -10.37 3.14
CA ASP A 274 25.60 -11.58 3.83
C ASP A 274 27.14 -11.67 3.89
N PRO A 275 27.78 -11.46 5.06
CA PRO A 275 29.23 -11.39 5.18
C PRO A 275 29.92 -12.75 4.92
N LEU A 276 29.16 -13.84 4.94
CA LEU A 276 29.70 -15.18 4.69
C LEU A 276 29.57 -15.60 3.23
N GLY A 277 28.82 -14.85 2.42
CA GLY A 277 28.61 -15.16 1.00
C GLY A 277 27.98 -16.52 0.76
N LEU A 278 27.28 -17.08 1.75
CA LEU A 278 26.69 -18.43 1.72
C LEU A 278 25.37 -18.45 0.96
N SER A 279 24.72 -17.30 0.80
CA SER A 279 23.50 -17.17 0.01
C SER A 279 23.87 -17.00 -1.46
N THR A 280 23.82 -18.08 -2.21
CA THR A 280 24.02 -18.09 -3.67
C THR A 280 22.70 -17.96 -4.42
N ASP A 281 21.57 -17.97 -3.72
CA ASP A 281 20.25 -17.89 -4.32
C ASP A 281 19.85 -16.43 -4.53
N THR A 282 19.88 -16.01 -5.80
CA THR A 282 19.47 -14.66 -6.23
C THR A 282 17.98 -14.58 -6.57
N THR A 283 17.20 -15.67 -6.38
CA THR A 283 15.79 -15.65 -6.63
C THR A 283 15.04 -14.81 -5.58
N LEU A 284 13.97 -14.16 -6.00
CA LEU A 284 13.13 -13.43 -5.06
C LEU A 284 12.45 -14.40 -4.09
N ASP A 285 12.56 -14.10 -2.81
CA ASP A 285 11.84 -14.82 -1.77
C ASP A 285 10.33 -14.76 -2.01
N SER A 286 9.68 -15.91 -1.93
CA SER A 286 8.23 -15.99 -1.91
C SER A 286 7.74 -16.20 -0.48
N GLU A 287 7.04 -15.21 0.06
CA GLU A 287 6.45 -15.32 1.41
C GLU A 287 5.25 -16.27 1.46
N GLY A 288 4.84 -16.82 0.33
CA GLY A 288 3.73 -17.78 0.27
C GLY A 288 2.34 -17.16 0.32
N ALA A 289 2.20 -15.85 0.12
CA ALA A 289 0.92 -15.15 0.19
C ALA A 289 -0.11 -15.65 -0.83
N HIS A 290 0.32 -15.94 -2.05
CA HIS A 290 -0.57 -16.40 -3.14
C HIS A 290 -0.60 -17.91 -3.30
N LYS A 291 0.47 -18.60 -2.96
CA LYS A 291 0.58 -20.07 -2.97
C LYS A 291 1.30 -20.51 -1.72
N MET A 292 0.78 -21.56 -1.08
CA MET A 292 1.42 -22.14 0.09
C MET A 292 2.87 -22.50 -0.23
N ARG A 293 3.78 -22.11 0.68
CA ARG A 293 5.20 -22.49 0.70
C ARG A 293 5.54 -23.06 2.06
N SER A 294 6.31 -24.13 2.11
CA SER A 294 6.76 -24.73 3.37
C SER A 294 7.60 -23.72 4.17
N GLY A 295 7.29 -23.56 5.45
CA GLY A 295 8.00 -22.64 6.33
C GLY A 295 7.74 -21.14 6.11
N LYS A 296 6.74 -20.80 5.29
CA LYS A 296 6.28 -19.41 5.02
C LYS A 296 4.87 -19.22 5.54
N GLU A 297 4.13 -18.24 5.00
CA GLU A 297 2.76 -17.93 5.44
C GLU A 297 1.86 -19.17 5.41
N GLU A 298 1.19 -19.43 6.52
CA GLU A 298 0.27 -20.55 6.64
C GLU A 298 -1.12 -20.20 6.10
N HIS A 299 -1.71 -21.14 5.37
CA HIS A 299 -3.04 -21.00 4.79
C HIS A 299 -4.03 -21.95 5.44
N LEU A 300 -5.25 -21.48 5.70
CA LEU A 300 -6.36 -22.32 6.13
C LEU A 300 -6.68 -23.40 5.07
N TYR A 301 -6.70 -23.00 3.80
CA TYR A 301 -6.87 -23.90 2.67
C TYR A 301 -5.49 -24.32 2.13
N ASN A 302 -4.88 -25.28 2.80
CA ASN A 302 -3.59 -25.86 2.42
C ASN A 302 -3.80 -27.19 1.67
N PRO A 303 -2.75 -27.78 1.06
CA PRO A 303 -2.87 -29.03 0.31
C PRO A 303 -3.52 -30.17 1.12
N GLN A 304 -3.25 -30.27 2.41
CA GLN A 304 -3.76 -31.34 3.25
C GLN A 304 -5.26 -31.15 3.54
N THR A 305 -5.70 -29.96 3.92
CA THR A 305 -7.13 -29.65 4.15
C THR A 305 -7.94 -29.81 2.88
N ILE A 306 -7.42 -29.34 1.74
CA ILE A 306 -8.09 -29.49 0.43
C ILE A 306 -8.20 -30.96 0.06
N HIS A 307 -7.12 -31.76 0.22
CA HIS A 307 -7.11 -33.18 -0.10
C HIS A 307 -8.14 -33.95 0.71
N LEU A 308 -8.14 -33.77 2.04
CA LEU A 308 -9.11 -34.46 2.91
C LEU A 308 -10.56 -34.10 2.57
N LEU A 309 -10.85 -32.82 2.33
CA LEU A 309 -12.20 -32.40 1.96
C LEU A 309 -12.63 -33.02 0.63
N GLN A 310 -11.76 -32.99 -0.38
CA GLN A 310 -12.05 -33.59 -1.69
C GLN A 310 -12.21 -35.10 -1.61
N LEU A 311 -11.38 -35.78 -0.83
CA LEU A 311 -11.47 -37.21 -0.63
C LEU A 311 -12.79 -37.57 0.05
N ALA A 312 -13.13 -36.92 1.15
CA ALA A 312 -14.39 -37.10 1.85
C ALA A 312 -15.62 -36.89 0.95
N ALA A 313 -15.59 -35.82 0.14
CA ALA A 313 -16.68 -35.51 -0.78
C ALA A 313 -16.82 -36.55 -1.92
N ARG A 314 -15.71 -37.09 -2.43
CA ARG A 314 -15.73 -38.11 -3.51
C ARG A 314 -16.12 -39.49 -3.03
N THR A 315 -15.67 -39.89 -1.85
CA THR A 315 -15.94 -41.24 -1.29
C THR A 315 -17.22 -41.31 -0.48
N GLY A 316 -17.75 -40.16 -0.02
CA GLY A 316 -18.86 -40.12 0.94
C GLY A 316 -18.46 -40.63 2.32
N ASP A 317 -17.15 -40.76 2.61
CA ASP A 317 -16.70 -41.29 3.91
C ASP A 317 -16.73 -40.20 4.98
N TYR A 318 -17.61 -40.43 5.95
CA TYR A 318 -17.79 -39.52 7.07
C TYR A 318 -16.61 -39.48 8.03
N ASN A 319 -15.81 -40.56 8.13
CA ASN A 319 -14.63 -40.58 8.99
C ASN A 319 -13.54 -39.66 8.41
N THR A 320 -13.30 -39.71 7.11
CA THR A 320 -12.41 -38.75 6.40
C THR A 320 -12.89 -37.30 6.57
N PHE A 321 -14.20 -37.06 6.53
CA PHE A 321 -14.75 -35.72 6.81
C PHE A 321 -14.48 -35.28 8.25
N LYS A 322 -14.55 -36.18 9.23
CA LYS A 322 -14.20 -35.89 10.63
C LYS A 322 -12.72 -35.58 10.79
N GLU A 323 -11.83 -36.28 10.07
CA GLU A 323 -10.40 -35.96 10.05
C GLU A 323 -10.16 -34.55 9.49
N TYR A 324 -10.84 -34.18 8.40
CA TYR A 324 -10.82 -32.83 7.86
C TYR A 324 -11.27 -31.80 8.89
N THR A 325 -12.41 -32.02 9.54
CA THR A 325 -12.95 -31.08 10.55
C THR A 325 -12.04 -30.96 11.76
N ALA A 326 -11.46 -32.08 12.23
CA ALA A 326 -10.49 -32.07 13.33
C ALA A 326 -9.23 -31.28 12.98
N LEU A 327 -8.72 -31.42 11.73
CA LEU A 327 -7.57 -30.67 11.25
C LEU A 327 -7.85 -29.17 11.18
N VAL A 328 -9.00 -28.77 10.60
CA VAL A 328 -9.38 -27.36 10.47
C VAL A 328 -9.65 -26.70 11.82
N ASN A 329 -10.32 -27.41 12.74
CA ASN A 329 -10.67 -26.88 14.06
C ASN A 329 -9.51 -26.92 15.07
N LYS A 330 -8.53 -27.81 14.87
CA LYS A 330 -7.39 -28.00 15.78
C LYS A 330 -6.25 -27.03 15.48
N GLU A 331 -6.36 -26.21 14.48
CA GLU A 331 -5.29 -25.31 14.10
C GLU A 331 -5.00 -24.31 15.21
N GLU A 332 -3.88 -24.48 15.87
CA GLU A 332 -3.34 -23.59 16.90
C GLU A 332 -2.91 -22.23 16.33
N GLY A 333 -2.89 -22.09 14.99
CA GLY A 333 -2.51 -20.88 14.28
C GLY A 333 -3.68 -19.96 14.00
N VAL A 334 -3.52 -18.69 14.30
CA VAL A 334 -4.47 -17.64 13.94
C VAL A 334 -4.30 -17.29 12.46
N LYS A 335 -5.07 -17.93 11.58
CA LYS A 335 -5.01 -17.70 10.14
C LYS A 335 -6.03 -16.67 9.64
N ASN A 336 -7.05 -16.40 10.44
CA ASN A 336 -8.07 -15.37 10.19
C ASN A 336 -8.77 -14.95 11.49
N LEU A 337 -9.51 -13.84 11.44
CA LEU A 337 -10.22 -13.32 12.62
C LEU A 337 -11.26 -14.30 13.19
N ARG A 338 -11.85 -15.16 12.36
CA ARG A 338 -12.79 -16.18 12.82
C ARG A 338 -12.12 -17.21 13.73
N GLY A 339 -10.87 -17.56 13.48
CA GLY A 339 -10.09 -18.49 14.31
C GLY A 339 -9.84 -17.98 15.73
N LEU A 340 -10.00 -16.66 15.96
CA LEU A 340 -9.93 -16.06 17.30
C LEU A 340 -11.25 -16.10 18.08
N MET A 341 -12.35 -16.50 17.44
CA MET A 341 -13.67 -16.53 18.05
C MET A 341 -14.04 -17.95 18.41
N ASP A 342 -14.67 -18.12 19.56
CA ASP A 342 -15.24 -19.39 20.01
C ASP A 342 -16.70 -19.21 20.45
N ILE A 343 -17.44 -20.31 20.43
CA ILE A 343 -18.84 -20.33 20.87
C ILE A 343 -18.86 -20.62 22.35
N LYS A 344 -19.50 -19.75 23.13
CA LYS A 344 -19.70 -19.96 24.55
C LYS A 344 -20.81 -20.96 24.79
N PHE A 345 -20.45 -22.22 24.99
CA PHE A 345 -21.40 -23.27 25.30
C PHE A 345 -21.86 -23.19 26.75
N PRO A 346 -23.17 -23.47 27.04
CA PRO A 346 -23.66 -23.60 28.40
C PRO A 346 -23.09 -24.86 29.07
N LYS A 347 -22.92 -24.83 30.40
CA LYS A 347 -22.40 -25.99 31.17
C LYS A 347 -23.28 -27.21 31.07
N LYS A 348 -24.59 -27.03 30.87
CA LYS A 348 -25.57 -28.11 30.73
C LYS A 348 -26.29 -27.95 29.38
N GLY A 349 -26.23 -28.99 28.54
CA GLY A 349 -26.98 -29.03 27.30
C GLY A 349 -28.48 -29.11 27.50
N ILE A 350 -29.25 -28.69 26.50
CA ILE A 350 -30.70 -28.92 26.44
C ILE A 350 -31.01 -30.32 25.90
N ASN A 351 -32.21 -30.80 26.10
CA ASN A 351 -32.62 -32.08 25.51
C ASN A 351 -32.59 -31.98 23.99
N ILE A 352 -32.15 -33.05 23.32
CA ILE A 352 -32.06 -33.12 21.86
C ILE A 352 -33.42 -32.85 21.19
N ASP A 353 -34.52 -33.23 21.79
CA ASP A 353 -35.87 -32.99 21.29
C ASP A 353 -36.28 -31.50 21.29
N GLN A 354 -35.53 -30.67 22.01
CA GLN A 354 -35.69 -29.21 22.05
C GLN A 354 -34.76 -28.48 21.07
N VAL A 355 -33.86 -29.22 20.42
CA VAL A 355 -32.94 -28.67 19.44
C VAL A 355 -33.63 -28.62 18.08
N GLU A 356 -33.48 -27.51 17.37
CA GLU A 356 -33.99 -27.35 16.01
C GLU A 356 -33.41 -28.43 15.09
N SER A 357 -34.26 -29.03 14.25
CA SER A 357 -33.80 -30.07 13.31
C SER A 357 -32.82 -29.53 12.25
N VAL A 358 -31.91 -30.37 11.77
CA VAL A 358 -30.97 -30.04 10.69
C VAL A 358 -31.71 -29.50 9.47
N ASP A 359 -32.81 -30.15 9.07
CA ASP A 359 -33.61 -29.73 7.90
C ASP A 359 -34.19 -28.32 8.06
N SER A 360 -34.55 -27.92 9.27
CA SER A 360 -35.01 -26.56 9.55
C SER A 360 -33.84 -25.56 9.50
N ILE A 361 -32.68 -25.93 10.06
CA ILE A 361 -31.49 -25.07 10.08
C ILE A 361 -31.00 -24.83 8.66
N VAL A 362 -30.87 -25.86 7.82
CA VAL A 362 -30.29 -25.77 6.46
C VAL A 362 -31.12 -24.86 5.56
N LYS A 363 -32.43 -24.75 5.74
CA LYS A 363 -33.28 -23.82 4.97
C LYS A 363 -32.84 -22.35 5.06
N ARG A 364 -32.10 -21.99 6.09
CA ARG A 364 -31.55 -20.61 6.25
C ARG A 364 -30.18 -20.41 5.62
N PHE A 365 -29.55 -21.47 5.14
CA PHE A 365 -28.24 -21.38 4.48
C PHE A 365 -28.39 -20.88 3.06
N LYS A 366 -27.42 -20.06 2.64
CA LYS A 366 -27.36 -19.47 1.31
C LYS A 366 -25.92 -19.53 0.81
N THR A 367 -25.71 -19.69 -0.51
CA THR A 367 -24.40 -19.52 -1.12
C THR A 367 -24.08 -18.03 -1.22
N GLY A 368 -22.80 -17.70 -1.39
CA GLY A 368 -22.39 -16.38 -1.85
C GLY A 368 -22.98 -16.08 -3.25
N ALA A 369 -23.06 -14.81 -3.59
CA ALA A 369 -23.45 -14.37 -4.93
C ALA A 369 -22.31 -14.68 -5.94
N MET A 370 -22.59 -15.53 -6.91
CA MET A 370 -21.64 -15.91 -7.95
C MET A 370 -22.35 -15.87 -9.31
N SER A 371 -21.77 -15.16 -10.26
CA SER A 371 -22.28 -15.05 -11.62
C SER A 371 -21.48 -15.91 -12.60
N TYR A 372 -22.00 -16.16 -13.78
CA TYR A 372 -21.28 -16.85 -14.85
C TYR A 372 -19.97 -16.15 -15.27
N GLY A 373 -19.80 -14.88 -14.94
CA GLY A 373 -18.53 -14.17 -15.14
C GLY A 373 -17.40 -14.65 -14.23
N SER A 374 -17.72 -15.29 -13.11
CA SER A 374 -16.75 -15.72 -12.11
C SER A 374 -16.55 -17.24 -12.04
N ILE A 375 -17.52 -18.03 -12.49
CA ILE A 375 -17.49 -19.50 -12.47
C ILE A 375 -18.15 -20.07 -13.73
N SER A 376 -17.86 -21.36 -14.02
CA SER A 376 -18.50 -22.05 -15.16
C SER A 376 -19.98 -22.33 -14.89
N LYS A 377 -20.76 -22.52 -15.98
CA LYS A 377 -22.17 -22.89 -15.92
C LYS A 377 -22.37 -24.16 -15.09
N GLU A 378 -21.56 -25.18 -15.32
CA GLU A 378 -21.66 -26.48 -14.65
C GLU A 378 -21.42 -26.37 -13.13
N ALA A 379 -20.45 -25.56 -12.72
CA ALA A 379 -20.18 -25.33 -11.31
C ALA A 379 -21.33 -24.59 -10.63
N HIS A 380 -21.88 -23.58 -11.31
CA HIS A 380 -23.01 -22.82 -10.81
C HIS A 380 -24.28 -23.68 -10.68
N GLU A 381 -24.59 -24.49 -11.70
CA GLU A 381 -25.71 -25.43 -11.69
C GLU A 381 -25.56 -26.49 -10.61
N THR A 382 -24.35 -27.04 -10.42
CA THR A 382 -24.08 -28.03 -9.37
C THR A 382 -24.37 -27.45 -7.99
N MET A 383 -23.99 -26.22 -7.73
CA MET A 383 -24.31 -25.55 -6.45
C MET A 383 -25.82 -25.29 -6.30
N ALA A 384 -26.49 -24.90 -7.38
CA ALA A 384 -27.94 -24.71 -7.35
C ALA A 384 -28.68 -26.01 -7.04
N ILE A 385 -28.30 -27.11 -7.70
CA ILE A 385 -28.84 -28.44 -7.44
C ILE A 385 -28.63 -28.85 -5.98
N ALA A 386 -27.39 -28.72 -5.48
CA ALA A 386 -27.07 -29.08 -4.08
C ALA A 386 -27.91 -28.29 -3.08
N MET A 387 -28.02 -26.96 -3.28
CA MET A 387 -28.82 -26.13 -2.38
C MET A 387 -30.31 -26.41 -2.49
N ASN A 388 -30.85 -26.71 -3.67
CA ASN A 388 -32.24 -27.11 -3.83
C ASN A 388 -32.55 -28.46 -3.15
N MET A 389 -31.65 -29.43 -3.24
CA MET A 389 -31.76 -30.71 -2.54
C MET A 389 -31.74 -30.54 -1.02
N LEU A 390 -30.98 -29.60 -0.50
CA LEU A 390 -30.90 -29.27 0.93
C LEU A 390 -31.99 -28.30 1.39
N HIS A 391 -32.89 -27.86 0.51
CA HIS A 391 -33.86 -26.78 0.76
C HIS A 391 -33.25 -25.45 1.20
N GLY A 392 -31.96 -25.23 0.95
CA GLY A 392 -31.26 -23.96 1.08
C GLY A 392 -31.50 -23.07 -0.14
N LYS A 393 -30.67 -22.03 -0.28
CA LYS A 393 -30.77 -21.09 -1.40
C LYS A 393 -29.43 -20.83 -2.06
N SER A 394 -29.37 -20.94 -3.40
CA SER A 394 -28.24 -20.47 -4.20
C SER A 394 -28.51 -19.07 -4.76
N ASN A 395 -27.45 -18.39 -5.17
CA ASN A 395 -27.53 -17.02 -5.63
C ASN A 395 -26.73 -16.83 -6.92
N SER A 396 -27.42 -16.39 -7.98
CA SER A 396 -26.84 -16.13 -9.30
C SER A 396 -26.20 -14.73 -9.43
N GLY A 397 -26.23 -13.91 -8.38
CA GLY A 397 -25.74 -12.53 -8.43
C GLY A 397 -26.46 -11.68 -9.47
N GLU A 398 -25.73 -10.80 -10.13
CA GLU A 398 -26.24 -9.90 -11.16
C GLU A 398 -26.29 -10.55 -12.56
N GLY A 399 -25.66 -11.71 -12.75
CA GLY A 399 -25.49 -12.36 -14.05
C GLY A 399 -26.75 -13.03 -14.63
N GLY A 400 -27.78 -13.20 -13.80
CA GLY A 400 -28.99 -13.90 -14.20
C GLY A 400 -28.77 -15.40 -14.39
N GLU A 401 -29.72 -16.05 -15.05
CA GLU A 401 -29.75 -17.48 -15.37
C GLU A 401 -30.30 -17.72 -16.74
N ASP A 402 -29.84 -18.81 -17.39
CA ASP A 402 -30.40 -19.25 -18.65
C ASP A 402 -31.84 -19.75 -18.49
N GLU A 403 -32.66 -19.54 -19.50
CA GLU A 403 -34.08 -19.90 -19.45
C GLU A 403 -34.34 -21.42 -19.23
N ASP A 404 -33.43 -22.27 -19.70
CA ASP A 404 -33.49 -23.73 -19.52
C ASP A 404 -33.40 -24.16 -18.05
N ARG A 405 -32.83 -23.34 -17.19
CA ARG A 405 -32.70 -23.60 -15.75
C ARG A 405 -33.96 -23.31 -14.94
N LEU A 406 -34.91 -22.55 -15.50
CA LEU A 406 -36.18 -22.22 -14.85
C LEU A 406 -37.14 -23.41 -14.76
N THR A 407 -36.85 -24.47 -15.49
CA THR A 407 -37.63 -25.71 -15.49
C THR A 407 -36.85 -26.86 -14.86
N VAL A 408 -37.55 -27.78 -14.19
CA VAL A 408 -36.91 -28.99 -13.66
C VAL A 408 -36.44 -29.83 -14.83
N GLY A 409 -35.20 -30.26 -14.79
CA GLY A 409 -34.61 -31.08 -15.85
C GLY A 409 -35.28 -32.45 -15.97
N ALA A 410 -35.09 -33.13 -17.11
CA ALA A 410 -35.58 -34.49 -17.36
C ALA A 410 -35.04 -35.52 -16.34
N ASP A 411 -33.93 -35.20 -15.69
CA ASP A 411 -33.31 -35.94 -14.60
C ASP A 411 -33.97 -35.69 -13.22
N GLY A 412 -34.99 -34.86 -13.17
CA GLY A 412 -35.69 -34.49 -11.96
C GLY A 412 -34.93 -33.46 -11.08
N LEU A 413 -33.81 -32.94 -11.53
CA LEU A 413 -32.98 -31.99 -10.79
C LEU A 413 -33.39 -30.53 -11.06
N ASN A 414 -33.54 -29.75 -10.02
CA ASN A 414 -33.80 -28.32 -10.14
C ASN A 414 -32.48 -27.54 -10.13
N ARG A 415 -32.20 -26.83 -11.24
CA ARG A 415 -31.01 -26.03 -11.49
C ARG A 415 -31.22 -24.54 -11.26
N CYS A 416 -32.44 -24.14 -10.92
CA CYS A 416 -32.78 -22.73 -10.69
C CYS A 416 -32.18 -22.25 -9.36
N SER A 417 -31.52 -21.10 -9.41
CA SER A 417 -31.07 -20.41 -8.19
C SER A 417 -32.15 -19.48 -7.64
N ALA A 418 -32.15 -19.24 -6.35
CA ALA A 418 -32.91 -18.15 -5.77
C ALA A 418 -32.27 -16.82 -6.17
N CYS A 419 -32.98 -15.99 -6.92
CA CYS A 419 -32.48 -14.66 -7.29
C CYS A 419 -32.51 -13.75 -6.06
N LEU A 420 -31.33 -13.23 -5.66
CA LEU A 420 -31.23 -12.32 -4.50
C LEU A 420 -31.49 -10.83 -4.85
N LEU A 421 -31.72 -10.48 -6.09
CA LEU A 421 -32.21 -9.15 -6.46
C LEU A 421 -33.50 -8.78 -5.69
N TYR A 422 -34.25 -9.77 -5.26
CA TYR A 422 -35.49 -9.56 -4.47
C TYR A 422 -35.28 -9.39 -2.95
N THR A 423 -34.09 -9.72 -2.41
CA THR A 423 -33.85 -9.73 -0.96
C THR A 423 -32.76 -8.75 -0.51
N SER A 424 -32.08 -8.11 -1.41
CA SER A 424 -31.14 -7.01 -1.14
C SER A 424 -31.52 -5.82 -2.04
N PRO A 425 -32.35 -4.91 -1.56
CA PRO A 425 -32.65 -3.71 -2.31
C PRO A 425 -31.37 -2.92 -2.54
N SER A 426 -30.89 -2.95 -3.79
CA SER A 426 -29.80 -2.08 -4.20
C SER A 426 -30.38 -0.66 -4.43
N PRO A 427 -29.60 0.40 -4.22
CA PRO A 427 -30.04 1.77 -4.57
C PRO A 427 -30.52 1.92 -6.02
N ARG A 428 -30.08 1.04 -6.94
CA ARG A 428 -30.53 1.00 -8.34
C ARG A 428 -31.91 0.41 -8.51
N ASP A 429 -32.33 -0.49 -7.62
CA ASP A 429 -33.67 -1.11 -7.71
C ASP A 429 -34.78 -0.18 -7.22
N THR A 430 -34.46 0.72 -6.30
CA THR A 430 -35.39 1.76 -5.82
C THR A 430 -35.64 2.86 -6.85
N GLU A 431 -34.73 3.10 -7.79
CA GLU A 431 -34.92 4.08 -8.89
C GLU A 431 -35.78 3.54 -10.05
N ARG A 432 -35.82 2.23 -10.28
CA ARG A 432 -36.64 1.59 -11.33
C ARG A 432 -38.09 1.35 -10.91
N SER A 433 -38.41 1.43 -9.64
CA SER A 433 -39.77 1.27 -9.11
C SER A 433 -40.51 2.60 -8.88
N ARG A 434 -39.97 3.71 -9.33
CA ARG A 434 -40.59 5.04 -9.46
C ARG A 434 -40.67 5.38 -10.94
#